data_81c5ad129f7ce11dae125c2d68660529
#
_entry.id   81c5ad129f7ce11dae125c2d68660529
#
_cell.length_a   1.000
_cell.length_b   1.000
_cell.length_c   1.000
_cell.angle_alpha   90.00
_cell.angle_beta   90.00
_cell.angle_gamma   90.00
#
_symmetry.space_group_name_H-M   'P 1'
#
loop_
_entity.id
_entity.type
_entity.pdbx_description
1 polymer ?
#
loop_
_entity_poly.entity_id
_entity_poly.type
_entity_poly.pdbx_seq_one_letter_code
_entity_poly.pdbx_strand_id
1 'polypeptide(L)'
;GAFIGRFPGSLGNSLQVSICGTSDSDGSGSINFNAWAYKSSFDAAPGTSSYVSGLGGKNDEIHVAVIDEDGEISGTAGTVLEAYPFLSVASNAKATDGTSNYYKDVIRERSEYIYAGAFHRNSDSDGANDFSGALWDTAAVNGSQNFQSDVTFGTGQNTWSLTGGVSSSSLGTDDYLRGF
;
A
#
# COMPACT_ATOMS: atom_id res chain seq x y z
N GLY A 1 0.32 6.98 9.43
CA GLY A 1 -0.29 6.47 8.21
C GLY A 1 0.46 5.28 7.63
N ALA A 2 -0.21 4.50 6.80
CA ALA A 2 0.38 3.33 6.15
C ALA A 2 1.49 3.70 5.15
N PHE A 3 1.39 4.89 4.56
CA PHE A 3 2.35 5.43 3.60
C PHE A 3 2.75 6.86 3.95
N ILE A 4 3.94 7.23 3.53
CA ILE A 4 4.52 8.55 3.74
C ILE A 4 5.10 9.02 2.40
N GLY A 5 4.81 10.26 2.00
CA GLY A 5 5.38 10.85 0.79
C GLY A 5 6.89 11.06 0.92
N ARG A 6 7.62 10.83 -0.17
CA ARG A 6 9.07 11.13 -0.25
C ARG A 6 9.35 12.61 -0.49
N PHE A 7 8.34 13.36 -0.93
CA PHE A 7 8.50 14.79 -1.15
C PHE A 7 8.24 15.57 0.12
N PRO A 8 9.21 16.34 0.60
CA PRO A 8 8.98 17.26 1.73
C PRO A 8 8.08 18.41 1.30
N GLY A 9 7.35 18.97 2.26
CA GLY A 9 6.49 20.12 2.02
C GLY A 9 5.11 19.76 1.45
N SER A 10 4.42 20.77 0.91
CA SER A 10 3.03 20.64 0.44
C SER A 10 2.89 19.78 -0.81
N LEU A 11 3.93 19.61 -1.62
CA LEU A 11 3.89 18.80 -2.83
C LEU A 11 3.52 17.34 -2.54
N GLY A 12 3.95 16.81 -1.39
CA GLY A 12 3.59 15.48 -0.95
C GLY A 12 2.09 15.27 -0.71
N ASN A 13 1.33 16.36 -0.52
CA ASN A 13 -0.12 16.28 -0.32
C ASN A 13 -0.87 15.97 -1.63
N SER A 14 -0.24 16.17 -2.81
CA SER A 14 -0.81 15.76 -4.10
C SER A 14 -0.74 14.25 -4.33
N LEU A 15 -0.08 13.50 -3.45
CA LEU A 15 0.02 12.05 -3.56
C LEU A 15 -1.19 11.36 -2.92
N GLN A 16 -1.69 10.37 -3.63
CA GLN A 16 -2.71 9.46 -3.16
C GLN A 16 -2.24 8.02 -3.36
N VAL A 17 -2.55 7.14 -2.43
CA VAL A 17 -2.24 5.70 -2.54
C VAL A 17 -3.52 4.90 -2.52
N SER A 18 -3.67 3.99 -3.49
CA SER A 18 -4.81 3.07 -3.57
C SER A 18 -4.33 1.63 -3.55
N ILE A 19 -4.99 0.77 -2.79
CA ILE A 19 -4.68 -0.65 -2.66
C ILE A 19 -5.87 -1.48 -3.10
N CYS A 20 -5.61 -2.51 -3.91
CA CYS A 20 -6.55 -3.59 -4.17
C CYS A 20 -5.99 -4.88 -3.58
N GLY A 21 -6.72 -5.51 -2.69
CA GLY A 21 -6.36 -6.80 -2.11
C GLY A 21 -7.12 -7.95 -2.75
N THR A 22 -6.77 -9.16 -2.35
CA THR A 22 -7.47 -10.38 -2.77
C THR A 22 -8.82 -10.44 -2.08
N SER A 23 -9.90 -10.50 -2.84
CA SER A 23 -11.21 -10.85 -2.29
C SER A 23 -11.27 -12.33 -1.95
N ASP A 24 -11.99 -12.71 -0.91
CA ASP A 24 -12.29 -14.10 -0.63
C ASP A 24 -12.93 -14.77 -1.86
N SER A 25 -12.72 -16.08 -1.97
CA SER A 25 -13.14 -16.89 -3.14
C SER A 25 -14.66 -16.89 -3.42
N ASP A 26 -15.45 -16.34 -2.52
CA ASP A 26 -16.90 -16.17 -2.67
C ASP A 26 -17.31 -14.79 -3.22
N GLY A 27 -16.33 -13.90 -3.46
CA GLY A 27 -16.59 -12.54 -3.97
C GLY A 27 -17.20 -11.60 -2.94
N SER A 28 -17.24 -11.99 -1.67
CA SER A 28 -17.81 -11.17 -0.58
C SER A 28 -16.84 -10.10 -0.07
N GLY A 29 -15.58 -10.14 -0.50
CA GLY A 29 -14.59 -9.12 -0.20
C GLY A 29 -15.02 -7.75 -0.74
N SER A 30 -14.83 -6.72 0.06
CA SER A 30 -15.36 -5.37 -0.20
C SER A 30 -14.68 -4.64 -1.35
N ILE A 31 -13.59 -5.18 -1.93
CA ILE A 31 -12.92 -4.59 -3.08
C ILE A 31 -12.87 -5.59 -4.22
N ASN A 32 -13.87 -5.48 -5.08
CA ASN A 32 -13.86 -6.17 -6.35
C ASN A 32 -12.84 -5.47 -7.28
N PHE A 33 -11.80 -6.17 -7.71
CA PHE A 33 -10.80 -5.68 -8.68
C PHE A 33 -11.47 -5.05 -9.90
N ASN A 34 -12.57 -5.63 -10.40
CA ASN A 34 -13.28 -5.11 -11.56
C ASN A 34 -13.93 -3.75 -11.32
N ALA A 35 -14.27 -3.42 -10.10
CA ALA A 35 -14.84 -2.12 -9.70
C ALA A 35 -13.77 -1.11 -9.23
N TRP A 36 -12.51 -1.55 -9.09
CA TRP A 36 -11.42 -0.68 -8.65
C TRP A 36 -11.06 0.34 -9.73
N ALA A 37 -10.97 1.61 -9.33
CA ALA A 37 -10.75 2.73 -10.26
C ALA A 37 -9.45 2.60 -11.08
N TYR A 38 -8.43 1.97 -10.52
CA TYR A 38 -7.09 1.88 -11.11
C TYR A 38 -6.80 0.52 -11.75
N LYS A 39 -7.81 -0.33 -11.93
CA LYS A 39 -7.64 -1.67 -12.49
C LYS A 39 -6.96 -1.71 -13.86
N SER A 40 -7.12 -0.66 -14.66
CA SER A 40 -6.52 -0.57 -16.01
C SER A 40 -5.00 -0.52 -16.01
N SER A 41 -4.38 -0.26 -14.86
CA SER A 41 -2.92 -0.29 -14.69
C SER A 41 -2.38 -1.67 -14.31
N PHE A 42 -3.24 -2.70 -14.28
CA PHE A 42 -2.90 -4.05 -13.83
C PHE A 42 -3.53 -5.11 -14.73
N ASP A 43 -2.80 -6.19 -14.99
CA ASP A 43 -3.21 -7.22 -15.95
C ASP A 43 -4.29 -8.18 -15.40
N ALA A 44 -4.28 -8.45 -14.10
CA ALA A 44 -5.20 -9.38 -13.45
C ALA A 44 -5.43 -9.00 -11.98
N ALA A 45 -6.46 -9.59 -11.36
CA ALA A 45 -6.72 -9.42 -9.93
C ALA A 45 -5.60 -10.04 -9.08
N PRO A 46 -5.29 -9.48 -7.89
CA PRO A 46 -4.36 -10.09 -6.96
C PRO A 46 -4.93 -11.41 -6.43
N GLY A 47 -4.08 -12.32 -6.01
CA GLY A 47 -4.47 -13.66 -5.56
C GLY A 47 -3.56 -14.18 -4.47
N THR A 48 -2.91 -15.29 -4.74
CA THR A 48 -1.96 -15.93 -3.83
C THR A 48 -0.61 -16.09 -4.52
N SER A 49 0.43 -15.57 -3.92
CA SER A 49 1.78 -15.71 -4.44
C SER A 49 2.24 -17.19 -4.45
N SER A 50 3.10 -17.53 -5.38
CA SER A 50 3.67 -18.88 -5.46
C SER A 50 4.41 -19.26 -4.17
N TYR A 51 5.05 -18.31 -3.52
CA TYR A 51 5.75 -18.53 -2.27
C TYR A 51 4.81 -18.94 -1.14
N VAL A 52 3.75 -18.17 -0.92
CA VAL A 52 2.76 -18.42 0.14
C VAL A 52 1.95 -19.69 -0.17
N SER A 53 1.57 -19.90 -1.43
CA SER A 53 0.90 -21.11 -1.89
C SER A 53 1.75 -22.36 -1.64
N GLY A 54 3.05 -22.31 -1.90
CA GLY A 54 4.00 -23.38 -1.62
C GLY A 54 4.09 -23.77 -0.15
N LEU A 55 3.76 -22.86 0.77
CA LEU A 55 3.67 -23.09 2.22
C LEU A 55 2.25 -23.46 2.68
N GLY A 56 1.29 -23.60 1.77
CA GLY A 56 -0.11 -23.94 2.08
C GLY A 56 -0.96 -22.74 2.52
N GLY A 57 -0.46 -21.53 2.40
CA GLY A 57 -1.19 -20.29 2.66
C GLY A 57 -1.95 -19.78 1.45
N LYS A 58 -2.72 -18.71 1.64
CA LYS A 58 -3.54 -18.07 0.59
C LYS A 58 -3.80 -16.60 0.83
N ASN A 59 -4.22 -15.89 -0.24
CA ASN A 59 -4.76 -14.53 -0.22
C ASN A 59 -3.77 -13.46 0.28
N ASP A 60 -2.50 -13.56 -0.11
CA ASP A 60 -1.46 -12.65 0.34
C ASP A 60 -1.14 -11.52 -0.64
N GLU A 61 -1.62 -11.60 -1.87
CA GLU A 61 -1.26 -10.58 -2.86
C GLU A 61 -2.13 -9.34 -2.77
N ILE A 62 -1.49 -8.20 -3.04
CA ILE A 62 -2.11 -6.89 -3.20
C ILE A 62 -1.58 -6.19 -4.44
N HIS A 63 -2.34 -5.26 -4.97
CA HIS A 63 -1.87 -4.23 -5.91
C HIS A 63 -1.80 -2.89 -5.20
N VAL A 64 -0.78 -2.11 -5.50
CA VAL A 64 -0.62 -0.74 -4.98
C VAL A 64 -0.46 0.21 -6.16
N ALA A 65 -1.31 1.24 -6.21
CA ALA A 65 -1.19 2.35 -7.14
C ALA A 65 -0.82 3.62 -6.38
N VAL A 66 0.13 4.38 -6.91
CA VAL A 66 0.49 5.72 -6.44
C VAL A 66 -0.02 6.72 -7.47
N ILE A 67 -0.79 7.69 -7.02
CA ILE A 67 -1.56 8.60 -7.87
C ILE A 67 -1.17 10.04 -7.56
N ASP A 68 -1.08 10.86 -8.60
CA ASP A 68 -1.03 12.32 -8.50
C ASP A 68 -2.47 12.84 -8.42
N GLU A 69 -2.97 13.03 -7.20
CA GLU A 69 -4.37 13.36 -6.94
C GLU A 69 -4.76 14.70 -7.58
N ASP A 70 -3.95 15.72 -7.34
CA ASP A 70 -4.23 17.09 -7.77
C ASP A 70 -3.53 17.49 -9.09
N GLY A 71 -2.62 16.65 -9.58
CA GLY A 71 -1.87 16.91 -10.81
C GLY A 71 -0.66 17.83 -10.62
N GLU A 72 -0.22 18.09 -9.39
CA GLU A 72 0.92 18.99 -9.12
C GLU A 72 2.28 18.38 -9.52
N ILE A 73 2.34 17.06 -9.67
CA ILE A 73 3.56 16.33 -10.02
C ILE A 73 3.62 16.05 -11.51
N SER A 74 2.56 15.48 -12.09
CA SER A 74 2.50 15.06 -13.50
C SER A 74 1.92 16.12 -14.42
N GLY A 75 1.25 17.12 -13.87
CA GLY A 75 0.48 18.12 -14.62
C GLY A 75 -0.96 17.70 -14.92
N THR A 76 -1.38 16.50 -14.53
CA THR A 76 -2.74 15.99 -14.78
C THR A 76 -3.25 15.25 -13.55
N ALA A 77 -4.32 15.76 -12.96
CA ALA A 77 -4.96 15.15 -11.79
C ALA A 77 -5.44 13.71 -12.08
N GLY A 78 -5.25 12.83 -11.11
CA GLY A 78 -5.64 11.43 -11.19
C GLY A 78 -4.67 10.54 -11.97
N THR A 79 -3.50 11.05 -12.39
CA THR A 79 -2.49 10.26 -13.10
C THR A 79 -1.89 9.20 -12.17
N VAL A 80 -1.86 7.94 -12.62
CA VAL A 80 -1.11 6.87 -11.92
C VAL A 80 0.38 7.07 -12.21
N LEU A 81 1.13 7.40 -11.15
CA LEU A 81 2.57 7.63 -11.21
C LEU A 81 3.35 6.31 -11.15
N GLU A 82 2.90 5.41 -10.28
CA GLU A 82 3.51 4.09 -10.11
C GLU A 82 2.42 3.03 -9.91
N ALA A 83 2.68 1.84 -10.44
CA ALA A 83 1.83 0.66 -10.27
C ALA A 83 2.68 -0.53 -9.83
N TYR A 84 2.31 -1.12 -8.71
CA TYR A 84 2.99 -2.27 -8.11
C TYR A 84 2.06 -3.48 -8.11
N PRO A 85 2.17 -4.38 -9.10
CA PRO A 85 1.34 -5.56 -9.17
C PRO A 85 1.85 -6.69 -8.26
N PHE A 86 0.94 -7.48 -7.74
CA PHE A 86 1.19 -8.76 -7.07
C PHE A 86 2.23 -8.72 -5.94
N LEU A 87 2.22 -7.65 -5.14
CA LEU A 87 3.01 -7.56 -3.93
C LEU A 87 2.42 -8.45 -2.84
N SER A 88 3.25 -9.06 -2.01
CA SER A 88 2.78 -9.88 -0.89
C SER A 88 2.74 -9.09 0.42
N VAL A 89 1.71 -9.33 1.22
CA VAL A 89 1.63 -8.83 2.60
C VAL A 89 2.37 -9.72 3.60
N ALA A 90 2.83 -10.91 3.17
CA ALA A 90 3.64 -11.79 3.99
C ALA A 90 5.10 -11.29 4.06
N SER A 91 5.61 -11.09 5.27
CA SER A 91 6.89 -10.42 5.50
C SER A 91 8.13 -11.16 4.99
N ASN A 92 8.01 -12.46 4.73
CA ASN A 92 9.10 -13.30 4.20
C ASN A 92 8.86 -13.76 2.75
N ALA A 93 7.84 -13.22 2.07
CA ALA A 93 7.53 -13.62 0.70
C ALA A 93 8.68 -13.31 -0.26
N LYS A 94 8.87 -14.23 -1.21
CA LYS A 94 9.89 -14.14 -2.24
C LYS A 94 9.26 -14.18 -3.62
N ALA A 95 9.82 -13.39 -4.53
CA ALA A 95 9.59 -13.51 -5.95
C ALA A 95 10.31 -14.75 -6.53
N THR A 96 10.01 -15.12 -7.76
CA THR A 96 10.60 -16.30 -8.42
C THR A 96 12.12 -16.22 -8.59
N ASP A 97 12.68 -15.03 -8.63
CA ASP A 97 14.12 -14.77 -8.70
C ASP A 97 14.80 -14.76 -7.31
N GLY A 98 14.04 -14.98 -6.23
CA GLY A 98 14.53 -15.02 -4.85
C GLY A 98 14.60 -13.66 -4.16
N THR A 99 14.30 -12.56 -4.85
CA THR A 99 14.23 -11.23 -4.24
C THR A 99 13.00 -11.11 -3.32
N SER A 100 12.97 -10.09 -2.46
CA SER A 100 11.79 -9.84 -1.62
C SER A 100 10.58 -9.47 -2.47
N ASN A 101 9.44 -10.13 -2.23
CA ASN A 101 8.14 -9.71 -2.75
C ASN A 101 7.26 -9.07 -1.68
N TYR A 102 7.80 -8.83 -0.50
CA TYR A 102 7.11 -8.16 0.59
C TYR A 102 6.88 -6.69 0.24
N TYR A 103 5.64 -6.24 0.32
CA TYR A 103 5.24 -4.92 -0.20
C TYR A 103 6.06 -3.74 0.37
N LYS A 104 6.42 -3.78 1.65
CA LYS A 104 7.24 -2.71 2.26
C LYS A 104 8.65 -2.66 1.70
N ASP A 105 9.26 -3.81 1.46
CA ASP A 105 10.60 -3.89 0.89
C ASP A 105 10.60 -3.40 -0.56
N VAL A 106 9.65 -3.89 -1.36
CA VAL A 106 9.55 -3.50 -2.78
C VAL A 106 9.30 -1.99 -2.91
N ILE A 107 8.36 -1.44 -2.14
CA ILE A 107 8.05 0.00 -2.16
C ILE A 107 9.27 0.82 -1.68
N ARG A 108 9.95 0.39 -0.61
CA ARG A 108 11.15 1.06 -0.12
C ARG A 108 12.24 1.14 -1.18
N GLU A 109 12.42 0.06 -1.95
CA GLU A 109 13.50 -0.05 -2.93
C GLU A 109 13.17 0.60 -4.27
N ARG A 110 11.91 0.58 -4.69
CA ARG A 110 11.52 0.94 -6.06
C ARG A 110 10.73 2.23 -6.19
N SER A 111 9.97 2.63 -5.15
CA SER A 111 9.15 3.82 -5.26
C SER A 111 10.00 5.10 -5.23
N GLU A 112 9.71 6.01 -6.14
CA GLU A 112 10.26 7.37 -6.15
C GLU A 112 9.39 8.35 -5.35
N TYR A 113 8.14 7.96 -5.03
CA TYR A 113 7.12 8.86 -4.48
C TYR A 113 6.77 8.60 -3.03
N ILE A 114 6.82 7.34 -2.58
CA ILE A 114 6.35 6.97 -1.24
C ILE A 114 7.29 6.02 -0.49
N TYR A 115 7.16 6.03 0.83
CA TYR A 115 7.64 4.97 1.73
C TYR A 115 6.44 4.22 2.30
N ALA A 116 6.57 2.91 2.47
CA ALA A 116 5.64 2.16 3.30
C ALA A 116 6.00 2.36 4.77
N GLY A 117 5.10 2.94 5.52
CA GLY A 117 5.24 3.17 6.96
C GLY A 117 4.89 1.94 7.80
N ALA A 118 4.93 2.10 9.11
CA ALA A 118 4.35 1.10 10.01
C ALA A 118 2.83 1.19 9.94
N PHE A 119 2.16 0.05 9.68
CA PHE A 119 0.74 -0.04 9.96
C PHE A 119 0.56 0.03 11.46
N HIS A 120 -0.17 1.01 11.95
CA HIS A 120 -0.64 0.99 13.32
C HIS A 120 -1.70 -0.10 13.43
N ARG A 121 -1.31 -1.21 14.05
CA ARG A 121 -2.28 -2.16 14.58
C ARG A 121 -2.97 -1.47 15.74
N ASN A 122 -4.26 -1.28 15.63
CA ASN A 122 -5.13 -1.02 16.77
C ASN A 122 -4.59 -0.14 17.88
N SER A 123 -4.89 1.12 17.92
CA SER A 123 -5.21 1.77 19.20
C SER A 123 -5.69 3.19 19.05
N ASP A 124 -5.87 3.67 17.84
CA ASP A 124 -6.39 5.00 17.71
C ASP A 124 -7.90 4.95 17.84
N SER A 125 -8.39 5.67 18.83
CA SER A 125 -9.79 5.75 19.25
C SER A 125 -10.76 6.28 18.18
N ASP A 126 -10.32 6.38 16.93
CA ASP A 126 -11.13 6.79 15.79
C ASP A 126 -11.72 5.63 14.97
N GLY A 127 -11.40 4.38 15.31
CA GLY A 127 -12.02 3.19 14.72
C GLY A 127 -11.77 3.00 13.22
N ALA A 128 -10.91 3.79 12.62
CA ALA A 128 -10.84 3.90 11.16
C ALA A 128 -9.78 3.02 10.49
N ASN A 129 -8.93 2.32 11.24
CA ASN A 129 -7.77 1.60 10.67
C ASN A 129 -7.56 0.21 11.30
N ASP A 130 -8.63 -0.52 11.55
CA ASP A 130 -8.53 -1.85 12.12
C ASP A 130 -8.27 -2.90 11.04
N PHE A 131 -7.02 -3.35 10.93
CA PHE A 131 -6.64 -4.59 10.25
C PHE A 131 -6.82 -5.79 11.18
N SER A 132 -7.75 -5.73 12.11
CA SER A 132 -7.97 -6.78 13.09
C SER A 132 -8.34 -8.09 12.39
N GLY A 133 -7.52 -9.09 12.59
CA GLY A 133 -7.68 -10.41 11.99
C GLY A 133 -6.85 -10.67 10.74
N ALA A 134 -6.26 -9.68 10.11
CA ALA A 134 -5.36 -9.88 8.97
C ALA A 134 -3.95 -10.28 9.44
N LEU A 135 -3.32 -11.21 8.70
CA LEU A 135 -1.94 -11.65 8.95
C LEU A 135 -0.89 -10.75 8.26
N TRP A 136 -1.22 -9.51 8.00
CA TRP A 136 -0.30 -8.56 7.38
C TRP A 136 0.97 -8.42 8.22
N ASP A 137 2.10 -8.24 7.54
CA ASP A 137 3.42 -8.13 8.16
C ASP A 137 3.85 -9.39 8.96
N THR A 138 3.15 -10.50 8.78
CA THR A 138 3.44 -11.79 9.41
C THR A 138 4.19 -12.67 8.42
N ALA A 139 5.16 -13.47 8.91
CA ALA A 139 5.86 -14.42 8.06
C ALA A 139 4.93 -15.58 7.65
N ALA A 140 4.97 -15.93 6.36
CA ALA A 140 4.34 -17.15 5.89
C ALA A 140 5.11 -18.36 6.42
N VAL A 141 4.39 -19.31 7.01
CA VAL A 141 4.92 -20.57 7.55
C VAL A 141 4.10 -21.74 7.02
N ASN A 142 4.65 -22.94 7.09
CA ASN A 142 3.90 -24.15 6.69
C ASN A 142 2.58 -24.24 7.46
N GLY A 143 1.49 -24.35 6.72
CA GLY A 143 0.14 -24.47 7.28
C GLY A 143 -0.89 -23.65 6.51
N SER A 144 -2.14 -23.76 6.91
CA SER A 144 -3.28 -23.13 6.24
C SER A 144 -3.44 -21.66 6.68
N GLN A 145 -2.45 -20.80 6.40
CA GLN A 145 -2.57 -19.36 6.68
C GLN A 145 -3.43 -18.68 5.60
N ASN A 146 -4.42 -17.91 6.06
CA ASN A 146 -5.18 -17.01 5.19
C ASN A 146 -4.81 -15.57 5.52
N PHE A 147 -4.11 -14.90 4.62
CA PHE A 147 -3.62 -13.53 4.83
C PHE A 147 -4.72 -12.50 4.70
N GLN A 148 -5.85 -12.84 4.05
CA GLN A 148 -6.99 -11.94 3.87
C GLN A 148 -6.54 -10.53 3.49
N SER A 149 -5.88 -10.42 2.34
CA SER A 149 -5.33 -9.14 1.90
C SER A 149 -6.41 -8.19 1.36
N ASP A 150 -7.68 -8.57 1.44
CA ASP A 150 -8.75 -7.64 1.13
C ASP A 150 -8.74 -6.52 2.19
N VAL A 151 -8.66 -5.31 1.69
CA VAL A 151 -8.51 -4.13 2.52
C VAL A 151 -9.88 -3.50 2.69
N THR A 152 -10.56 -3.86 3.77
CA THR A 152 -11.74 -3.14 4.24
C THR A 152 -11.31 -2.05 5.19
N PHE A 153 -11.17 -0.86 4.69
CA PHE A 153 -11.01 0.31 5.55
C PHE A 153 -12.39 0.90 5.83
N GLY A 154 -12.89 0.72 7.04
CA GLY A 154 -14.01 1.38 7.68
C GLY A 154 -15.30 1.60 6.87
N THR A 155 -15.28 2.07 5.65
CA THR A 155 -16.43 2.35 4.80
C THR A 155 -16.19 1.98 3.33
N GLY A 156 -15.33 0.99 3.07
CA GLY A 156 -15.08 0.50 1.71
C GLY A 156 -14.13 1.38 0.89
N GLN A 157 -13.37 2.26 1.51
CA GLN A 157 -12.32 3.02 0.84
C GLN A 157 -10.97 2.33 0.98
N ASN A 158 -10.35 2.08 -0.15
CA ASN A 158 -9.00 1.52 -0.27
C ASN A 158 -8.02 2.56 -0.85
N THR A 159 -8.36 3.82 -0.74
CA THR A 159 -7.64 4.94 -1.33
C THR A 159 -7.48 6.05 -0.30
N TRP A 160 -6.25 6.51 -0.12
CA TRP A 160 -5.90 7.53 0.88
C TRP A 160 -5.06 8.62 0.27
N SER A 161 -5.50 9.86 0.45
CA SER A 161 -4.69 11.04 0.17
C SER A 161 -3.64 11.21 1.24
N LEU A 162 -2.40 11.51 0.85
CA LEU A 162 -1.35 11.88 1.79
C LEU A 162 -1.58 13.33 2.21
N THR A 163 -1.42 13.60 3.49
CA THR A 163 -1.70 14.92 4.07
C THR A 163 -0.65 15.30 5.09
N GLY A 164 -0.66 16.56 5.53
CA GLY A 164 0.22 17.06 6.59
C GLY A 164 1.56 17.58 6.09
N GLY A 165 1.81 17.57 4.78
CA GLY A 165 2.95 18.26 4.20
C GLY A 165 2.77 19.78 4.31
N VAL A 166 3.76 20.48 4.87
CA VAL A 166 3.73 21.93 5.03
C VAL A 166 4.97 22.54 4.40
N SER A 167 4.77 23.52 3.52
CA SER A 167 5.87 24.33 2.98
C SER A 167 6.02 25.59 3.84
N SER A 168 7.21 25.77 4.42
CA SER A 168 7.53 27.00 5.15
C SER A 168 7.99 28.09 4.18
N SER A 169 7.38 29.27 4.28
CA SER A 169 7.83 30.45 3.54
C SER A 169 9.05 31.12 4.18
N SER A 170 9.42 30.72 5.41
CA SER A 170 10.60 31.18 6.11
C SER A 170 11.27 30.01 6.80
N LEU A 171 12.45 29.64 6.32
CA LEU A 171 13.30 28.64 7.00
C LEU A 171 14.03 29.32 8.14
N GLY A 172 13.84 28.83 9.36
CA GLY A 172 14.61 29.21 10.52
C GLY A 172 15.96 28.49 10.54
N THR A 173 16.88 28.96 11.37
CA THR A 173 18.23 28.35 11.52
C THR A 173 18.14 26.87 11.91
N ASP A 174 17.12 26.50 12.70
CA ASP A 174 16.91 25.12 13.15
C ASP A 174 16.44 24.20 12.01
N ASP A 175 15.77 24.72 10.99
CA ASP A 175 15.32 23.94 9.84
C ASP A 175 16.50 23.51 8.95
N TYR A 176 17.52 24.37 8.83
CA TYR A 176 18.78 24.04 8.15
C TYR A 176 19.58 22.99 8.90
N LEU A 177 19.52 22.96 10.22
CA LEU A 177 20.27 22.02 11.06
C LEU A 177 19.63 20.61 11.12
N ARG A 178 18.34 20.49 10.80
CA ARG A 178 17.62 19.21 10.81
C ARG A 178 17.65 18.50 9.46
N GLY A 179 18.15 19.13 8.42
CA GLY A 179 18.22 18.58 7.06
C GLY A 179 19.51 17.78 6.77
N PHE A 180 20.35 17.55 7.77
CA PHE A 180 21.62 16.80 7.65
C PHE A 180 21.70 15.66 8.65
#